data_ebff8aa4b0d084fb44fbdf308b9a6fdf
#
_entry.id   ebff8aa4b0d084fb44fbdf308b9a6fdf
#
_cell.length_a   1.000
_cell.length_b   1.000
_cell.length_c   1.000
_cell.angle_alpha   90.00
_cell.angle_beta   90.00
_cell.angle_gamma   90.00
#
_symmetry.space_group_name_H-M   'P 1'
#
loop_
_entity.id
_entity.type
_entity.pdbx_description
1 polymer ?
#
loop_
_entity_poly.entity_id
_entity_poly.type
_entity_poly.pdbx_seq_one_letter_code
_entity_poly.pdbx_strand_id
1 'polypeptide(L)'
;MTIRALLPDDLKEIERIHSQHFAHEFTLPEFMSFVCAFVVEDDKGIITAGGIRDIAECVLVTNLSRDPRIRRAALYQMLDANSFVCRKSMYDQMYVWSQQPKYTKRLMKNGFRLPQGQSLILDL
;
A
#
# COMPACT_ATOMS: atom_id res chain seq x y z
N MET A 1 -20.44 -22.99 -2.47
CA MET A 1 -19.48 -21.87 -2.28
C MET A 1 -18.78 -22.03 -0.96
N THR A 2 -17.48 -22.03 -0.97
CA THR A 2 -16.64 -22.30 0.21
C THR A 2 -15.56 -21.23 0.34
N ILE A 3 -15.28 -20.77 1.57
CA ILE A 3 -14.13 -19.92 1.89
C ILE A 3 -13.06 -20.76 2.58
N ARG A 4 -11.80 -20.60 2.18
CA ARG A 4 -10.64 -21.25 2.82
C ARG A 4 -9.40 -20.38 2.75
N ALA A 5 -8.38 -20.72 3.54
CA ALA A 5 -7.09 -20.07 3.43
C ALA A 5 -6.51 -20.22 2.01
N LEU A 6 -5.85 -19.17 1.55
CA LEU A 6 -5.10 -19.19 0.29
C LEU A 6 -3.83 -20.05 0.46
N LEU A 7 -3.58 -20.92 -0.49
CA LEU A 7 -2.43 -21.81 -0.55
C LEU A 7 -1.49 -21.38 -1.69
N PRO A 8 -0.18 -21.70 -1.61
CA PRO A 8 0.77 -21.38 -2.69
C PRO A 8 0.32 -21.88 -4.08
N ASP A 9 -0.33 -23.04 -4.15
CA ASP A 9 -0.82 -23.61 -5.41
C ASP A 9 -1.93 -22.78 -6.08
N ASP A 10 -2.61 -21.93 -5.31
CA ASP A 10 -3.66 -21.05 -5.84
C ASP A 10 -3.10 -19.88 -6.64
N LEU A 11 -1.84 -19.49 -6.40
CA LEU A 11 -1.24 -18.30 -6.99
C LEU A 11 -1.29 -18.29 -8.50
N LYS A 12 -1.08 -19.44 -9.13
CA LYS A 12 -1.11 -19.55 -10.60
C LYS A 12 -2.48 -19.21 -11.18
N GLU A 13 -3.55 -19.68 -10.54
CA GLU A 13 -4.92 -19.37 -10.96
C GLU A 13 -5.27 -17.91 -10.68
N ILE A 14 -4.81 -17.37 -9.54
CA ILE A 14 -4.99 -15.96 -9.19
C ILE A 14 -4.27 -15.05 -10.20
N GLU A 15 -3.04 -15.39 -10.60
CA GLU A 15 -2.30 -14.69 -11.66
C GLU A 15 -3.06 -14.70 -12.98
N ARG A 16 -3.64 -15.82 -13.35
CA ARG A 16 -4.47 -15.94 -14.56
C ARG A 16 -5.67 -15.01 -14.51
N ILE A 17 -6.41 -15.03 -13.39
CA ILE A 17 -7.59 -14.17 -13.18
C ILE A 17 -7.18 -12.69 -13.23
N HIS A 18 -6.11 -12.31 -12.54
CA HIS A 18 -5.61 -10.95 -12.55
C HIS A 18 -5.22 -10.50 -13.96
N SER A 19 -4.44 -11.30 -14.68
CA SER A 19 -4.01 -10.98 -16.04
C SER A 19 -5.19 -10.81 -17.01
N GLN A 20 -6.23 -11.59 -16.82
CA GLN A 20 -7.42 -11.55 -17.67
C GLN A 20 -8.31 -10.32 -17.38
N HIS A 21 -8.44 -9.89 -16.14
CA HIS A 21 -9.46 -8.93 -15.73
C HIS A 21 -8.90 -7.63 -15.15
N PHE A 22 -7.69 -7.62 -14.57
CA PHE A 22 -7.19 -6.53 -13.73
C PHE A 22 -5.78 -6.03 -14.08
N ALA A 23 -5.15 -6.56 -15.14
CA ALA A 23 -3.76 -6.25 -15.47
C ALA A 23 -3.45 -4.75 -15.62
N HIS A 24 -4.43 -3.95 -16.06
CA HIS A 24 -4.32 -2.51 -16.25
C HIS A 24 -4.83 -1.68 -15.06
N GLU A 25 -5.44 -2.31 -14.07
CA GLU A 25 -6.03 -1.62 -12.93
C GLU A 25 -5.09 -1.53 -11.74
N PHE A 26 -4.38 -2.63 -11.45
CA PHE A 26 -3.42 -2.67 -10.35
C PHE A 26 -2.40 -3.79 -10.56
N THR A 27 -1.25 -3.66 -9.91
CA THR A 27 -0.23 -4.71 -9.86
C THR A 27 -0.64 -5.78 -8.86
N LEU A 28 -0.54 -7.05 -9.25
CA LEU A 28 -0.86 -8.17 -8.36
C LEU A 28 0.06 -8.12 -7.12
N PRO A 29 -0.50 -8.07 -5.91
CA PRO A 29 0.29 -8.05 -4.69
C PRO A 29 0.89 -9.43 -4.37
N GLU A 30 1.92 -9.45 -3.53
CA GLU A 30 2.53 -10.67 -2.99
C GLU A 30 1.64 -11.23 -1.87
N PHE A 31 0.69 -12.09 -2.20
CA PHE A 31 -0.30 -12.62 -1.25
C PHE A 31 0.32 -13.39 -0.09
N MET A 32 1.49 -13.99 -0.29
CA MET A 32 2.14 -14.77 0.77
C MET A 32 2.72 -13.88 1.89
N SER A 33 2.85 -12.58 1.65
CA SER A 33 3.27 -11.60 2.65
C SER A 33 2.12 -10.99 3.46
N PHE A 34 0.87 -11.36 3.15
CA PHE A 34 -0.31 -10.84 3.84
C PHE A 34 -0.41 -11.37 5.28
N VAL A 35 -1.02 -10.60 6.16
CA VAL A 35 -1.40 -11.05 7.52
C VAL A 35 -2.31 -12.26 7.45
N CYS A 36 -3.27 -12.23 6.53
CA CYS A 36 -4.12 -13.35 6.17
C CYS A 36 -4.58 -13.20 4.73
N ALA A 37 -4.77 -14.33 4.06
CA ALA A 37 -5.32 -14.36 2.71
C ALA A 37 -6.26 -15.56 2.54
N PHE A 38 -7.33 -15.35 1.82
CA PHE A 38 -8.39 -16.32 1.61
C PHE A 38 -8.76 -16.42 0.12
N VAL A 39 -9.33 -17.54 -0.23
CA VAL A 39 -10.04 -17.73 -1.49
C VAL A 39 -11.49 -18.13 -1.21
N VAL A 40 -12.39 -17.68 -2.07
CA VAL A 40 -13.75 -18.18 -2.16
C VAL A 40 -13.88 -18.96 -3.46
N GLU A 41 -14.33 -20.17 -3.40
CA GLU A 41 -14.43 -21.07 -4.55
C GLU A 41 -15.74 -21.84 -4.59
N ASP A 42 -16.05 -22.36 -5.76
CA ASP A 42 -17.13 -23.33 -5.98
C ASP A 42 -16.60 -24.52 -6.78
N ASP A 43 -17.49 -25.35 -7.31
CA ASP A 43 -17.15 -26.50 -8.15
C ASP A 43 -16.46 -26.15 -9.48
N LYS A 44 -16.49 -24.88 -9.88
CA LYS A 44 -15.83 -24.37 -11.11
C LYS A 44 -14.46 -23.73 -10.84
N GLY A 45 -14.09 -23.52 -9.56
CA GLY A 45 -12.81 -22.96 -9.16
C GLY A 45 -12.92 -21.68 -8.34
N ILE A 46 -11.82 -20.93 -8.31
CA ILE A 46 -11.73 -19.70 -7.53
C ILE A 46 -12.63 -18.60 -8.11
N ILE A 47 -13.53 -18.10 -7.28
CA ILE A 47 -14.41 -16.96 -7.60
C ILE A 47 -13.73 -15.64 -7.25
N THR A 48 -13.11 -15.57 -6.06
CA THR A 48 -12.37 -14.39 -5.61
C THR A 48 -11.26 -14.78 -4.64
N ALA A 49 -10.20 -14.01 -4.64
CA ALA A 49 -9.10 -14.11 -3.70
C ALA A 49 -8.81 -12.73 -3.10
N GLY A 50 -8.44 -12.69 -1.85
CA GLY A 50 -8.11 -11.44 -1.17
C GLY A 50 -7.62 -11.68 0.24
N GLY A 51 -7.30 -10.61 0.92
CA GLY A 51 -6.79 -10.69 2.28
C GLY A 51 -6.43 -9.33 2.86
N ILE A 52 -5.70 -9.36 3.94
CA ILE A 52 -5.27 -8.17 4.68
C ILE A 52 -3.76 -8.12 4.71
N ARG A 53 -3.19 -6.99 4.34
CA ARG A 53 -1.76 -6.73 4.46
C ARG A 53 -1.49 -5.54 5.36
N ASP A 54 -0.33 -5.54 6.02
CA ASP A 54 0.17 -4.39 6.74
C ASP A 54 0.65 -3.31 5.75
N ILE A 55 0.43 -2.06 6.10
CA ILE A 55 1.01 -0.91 5.42
C ILE A 55 1.77 -0.04 6.41
N ALA A 56 2.88 0.55 5.97
CA ALA A 56 3.57 1.59 6.74
C ALA A 56 2.94 2.95 6.45
N GLU A 57 2.49 3.63 7.49
CA GLU A 57 1.96 4.98 7.40
C GLU A 57 2.94 5.97 8.02
N CYS A 58 3.32 6.99 7.26
CA CYS A 58 4.12 8.11 7.73
C CYS A 58 3.19 9.23 8.19
N VAL A 59 3.27 9.56 9.47
CA VAL A 59 2.53 10.69 10.05
C VAL A 59 3.50 11.81 10.40
N LEU A 60 3.22 13.02 9.94
CA LEU A 60 4.07 14.18 10.12
C LEU A 60 3.33 15.32 10.81
N VAL A 61 3.93 15.84 11.85
CA VAL A 61 3.46 17.05 12.54
C VAL A 61 4.60 18.09 12.48
N THR A 62 4.35 19.18 11.77
CA THR A 62 5.36 20.20 11.50
C THR A 62 5.02 21.51 12.21
N ASN A 63 5.99 22.08 12.92
CA ASN A 63 5.84 23.41 13.51
C ASN A 63 5.88 24.48 12.42
N LEU A 64 4.71 24.99 12.06
CA LEU A 64 4.56 25.97 10.97
C LEU A 64 5.11 27.36 11.30
N SER A 65 5.43 27.66 12.57
CA SER A 65 6.07 28.92 12.97
C SER A 65 7.57 28.97 12.69
N ARG A 66 8.19 27.83 12.32
CA ARG A 66 9.61 27.77 11.96
C ARG A 66 9.83 28.21 10.50
N ASP A 67 11.05 28.70 10.24
CA ASP A 67 11.47 29.10 8.90
C ASP A 67 11.20 27.99 7.85
N PRO A 68 10.65 28.33 6.67
CA PRO A 68 10.34 27.35 5.62
C PRO A 68 11.54 26.51 5.15
N ARG A 69 12.75 27.07 5.14
CA ARG A 69 13.96 26.34 4.75
C ARG A 69 14.32 25.29 5.78
N ILE A 70 14.19 25.63 7.07
CA ILE A 70 14.41 24.69 8.19
C ILE A 70 13.38 23.58 8.15
N ARG A 71 12.11 23.92 7.94
CA ARG A 71 11.03 22.92 7.82
C ARG A 71 11.26 21.95 6.65
N ARG A 72 11.76 22.44 5.53
CA ARG A 72 12.11 21.60 4.37
C ARG A 72 13.25 20.63 4.70
N ALA A 73 14.31 21.13 5.31
CA ALA A 73 15.44 20.30 5.72
C ALA A 73 15.01 19.22 6.72
N ALA A 74 14.17 19.58 7.69
CA ALA A 74 13.61 18.63 8.65
C ALA A 74 12.72 17.57 7.98
N LEU A 75 11.93 17.95 6.99
CA LEU A 75 11.12 17.01 6.21
C LEU A 75 12.00 15.95 5.54
N TYR A 76 13.07 16.36 4.87
CA TYR A 76 13.96 15.42 4.19
C TYR A 76 14.63 14.46 5.17
N GLN A 77 15.11 14.96 6.31
CA GLN A 77 15.68 14.11 7.36
C GLN A 77 14.65 13.09 7.88
N MET A 78 13.42 13.52 8.07
CA MET A 78 12.34 12.63 8.53
C MET A 78 12.00 11.57 7.48
N LEU A 79 11.91 11.94 6.21
CA LEU A 79 11.65 10.98 5.13
C LEU A 79 12.77 9.96 4.98
N ASP A 80 14.03 10.39 5.10
CA ASP A 80 15.19 9.48 5.05
C ASP A 80 15.16 8.49 6.21
N ALA A 81 14.92 8.99 7.44
CA ALA A 81 14.84 8.16 8.63
C ALA A 81 13.68 7.14 8.53
N ASN A 82 12.50 7.60 8.14
CA ASN A 82 11.32 6.73 8.00
C ASN A 82 11.52 5.70 6.89
N SER A 83 12.11 6.10 5.76
CA SER A 83 12.42 5.18 4.66
C SER A 83 13.41 4.10 5.08
N PHE A 84 14.42 4.46 5.86
CA PHE A 84 15.38 3.50 6.40
C PHE A 84 14.68 2.48 7.31
N VAL A 85 13.84 2.93 8.25
CA VAL A 85 13.11 2.06 9.17
C VAL A 85 12.14 1.15 8.40
N CYS A 86 11.41 1.68 7.41
CA CYS A 86 10.50 0.88 6.58
C CYS A 86 11.24 -0.24 5.85
N ARG A 87 12.39 0.05 5.24
CA ARG A 87 13.20 -0.99 4.56
C ARG A 87 13.71 -2.04 5.53
N LYS A 88 14.19 -1.63 6.71
CA LYS A 88 14.64 -2.56 7.75
C LYS A 88 13.53 -3.45 8.28
N SER A 89 12.29 -2.95 8.28
CA SER A 89 11.10 -3.68 8.72
C SER A 89 10.42 -4.45 7.58
N MET A 90 11.07 -4.56 6.42
CA MET A 90 10.59 -5.31 5.24
C MET A 90 9.34 -4.72 4.58
N TYR A 91 9.03 -3.44 4.81
CA TYR A 91 8.02 -2.74 4.03
C TYR A 91 8.61 -2.26 2.69
N ASP A 92 7.89 -2.46 1.62
CA ASP A 92 8.26 -2.02 0.26
C ASP A 92 7.66 -0.66 -0.10
N GLN A 93 6.66 -0.21 0.65
CA GLN A 93 5.96 1.05 0.43
C GLN A 93 5.70 1.78 1.75
N MET A 94 5.69 3.10 1.67
CA MET A 94 5.31 3.98 2.77
C MET A 94 4.21 4.92 2.28
N TYR A 95 3.09 4.95 3.00
CA TYR A 95 1.94 5.80 2.70
C TYR A 95 1.99 7.06 3.54
N VAL A 96 1.55 8.17 2.98
CA VAL A 96 1.32 9.42 3.70
C VAL A 96 -0.02 10.01 3.27
N TRP A 97 -0.78 10.50 4.23
CA TRP A 97 -2.04 11.19 3.97
C TRP A 97 -1.79 12.69 3.97
N SER A 98 -1.96 13.33 2.83
CA SER A 98 -1.75 14.77 2.67
C SER A 98 -3.04 15.45 2.25
N GLN A 99 -3.44 16.48 3.00
CA GLN A 99 -4.63 17.28 2.71
C GLN A 99 -4.29 18.63 2.06
N GLN A 100 -3.00 18.99 2.01
CA GLN A 100 -2.56 20.28 1.48
C GLN A 100 -1.90 20.12 0.11
N PRO A 101 -2.42 20.76 -0.96
CA PRO A 101 -1.87 20.62 -2.31
C PRO A 101 -0.38 20.95 -2.46
N LYS A 102 0.09 21.99 -1.78
CA LYS A 102 1.51 22.37 -1.80
C LYS A 102 2.41 21.28 -1.20
N TYR A 103 1.96 20.66 -0.12
CA TYR A 103 2.68 19.58 0.54
C TYR A 103 2.69 18.33 -0.33
N THR A 104 1.54 17.97 -0.89
CA THR A 104 1.42 16.86 -1.84
C THR A 104 2.40 17.02 -3.01
N LYS A 105 2.46 18.20 -3.64
CA LYS A 105 3.40 18.47 -4.73
C LYS A 105 4.86 18.27 -4.31
N ARG A 106 5.21 18.69 -3.11
CA ARG A 106 6.58 18.53 -2.58
C ARG A 106 6.92 17.07 -2.37
N LEU A 107 6.02 16.29 -1.81
CA LEU A 107 6.21 14.85 -1.64
C LEU A 107 6.37 14.16 -2.99
N MET A 108 5.54 14.50 -3.98
CA MET A 108 5.65 13.93 -5.33
C MET A 108 7.00 14.24 -6.00
N LYS A 109 7.56 15.42 -5.78
CA LYS A 109 8.93 15.76 -6.23
C LYS A 109 10.02 14.91 -5.57
N ASN A 110 9.72 14.28 -4.44
CA ASN A 110 10.62 13.40 -3.70
C ASN A 110 10.30 11.91 -3.90
N GLY A 111 9.62 11.57 -4.98
CA GLY A 111 9.38 10.19 -5.38
C GLY A 111 8.06 9.60 -4.90
N PHE A 112 7.26 10.33 -4.15
CA PHE A 112 5.90 9.89 -3.83
C PHE A 112 5.02 9.95 -5.08
N ARG A 113 4.11 9.01 -5.19
CA ARG A 113 3.11 8.95 -6.25
C ARG A 113 1.72 8.83 -5.68
N LEU A 114 0.73 9.26 -6.43
CA LEU A 114 -0.66 9.02 -6.06
C LEU A 114 -0.98 7.53 -6.21
N PRO A 115 -1.68 6.93 -5.24
CA PRO A 115 -2.18 5.57 -5.39
C PRO A 115 -3.24 5.51 -6.49
N GLN A 116 -3.38 4.35 -7.11
CA GLN A 116 -4.48 4.10 -8.04
C GLN A 116 -5.76 3.84 -7.23
N GLY A 117 -6.89 4.39 -7.71
CA GLY A 117 -8.18 4.23 -7.06
C GLY A 117 -8.41 5.14 -5.86
N GLN A 118 -9.50 4.91 -5.16
CA GLN A 118 -9.92 5.66 -3.97
C GLN A 118 -9.71 4.84 -2.71
N SER A 119 -9.29 5.51 -1.64
CA SER A 119 -9.28 4.90 -0.31
C SER A 119 -10.66 4.92 0.29
N LEU A 120 -11.09 3.79 0.84
CA LEU A 120 -12.33 3.62 1.56
C LEU A 120 -12.03 3.19 2.99
N ILE A 121 -12.83 3.65 3.95
CA ILE A 121 -12.68 3.33 5.36
C ILE A 121 -13.93 2.57 5.81
N LEU A 122 -13.72 1.45 6.48
CA LEU A 122 -14.73 0.74 7.24
C LEU A 122 -14.40 0.82 8.72
N ASP A 123 -15.27 1.44 9.50
CA ASP A 123 -15.16 1.44 10.96
C ASP A 123 -15.61 0.08 11.48
N LEU A 124 -14.80 -0.51 12.35
CA LEU A 124 -15.01 -1.86 12.88
C LEU A 124 -15.62 -1.85 14.27
#